data_8638f60467fca68a9d39b38fc68fccac
#
_entry.id   8638f60467fca68a9d39b38fc68fccac
#
_cell.length_a   1.000
_cell.length_b   1.000
_cell.length_c   1.000
_cell.angle_alpha   90.00
_cell.angle_beta   90.00
_cell.angle_gamma   90.00
#
_symmetry.space_group_name_H-M   'P 1'
#
loop_
_entity.id
_entity.type
_entity.pdbx_description
1 polymer ?
#
loop_
_entity_poly.entity_id
_entity_poly.type
_entity_poly.pdbx_seq_one_letter_code
_entity_poly.pdbx_strand_id
1 'polypeptide(L)'
;QSLVGSEMCIRDSDKITDVVNIGIGGSDLGPSMVVESLSHYKTDLNTYFISNVDGDHLNEVLSKVNPETTIFIIVSKTFTTIETLTNANSARSWFLKSASENDISKHFIAVSSNVEKAIEYGISSENIFPMWDWVGGRFSLWSSVGLSISLSIGYEKFHELLEGARNMDMHFRNNE
;
A
#
# COMPACT_ATOMS: atom_id res chain seq x y z
N GLN A 1 -13.49 -3.52 -10.70
CA GLN A 1 -12.91 -4.85 -10.91
C GLN A 1 -12.06 -5.18 -9.70
N SER A 2 -12.38 -6.29 -9.03
CA SER A 2 -11.75 -6.72 -7.81
C SER A 2 -10.30 -7.13 -8.08
N LEU A 3 -9.33 -6.48 -7.48
CA LEU A 3 -7.93 -6.93 -7.41
C LEU A 3 -7.76 -8.16 -6.50
N VAL A 4 -8.82 -8.58 -5.85
CA VAL A 4 -8.86 -9.73 -4.94
C VAL A 4 -9.51 -10.91 -5.67
N GLY A 5 -8.72 -11.88 -6.05
CA GLY A 5 -9.20 -13.15 -6.62
C GLY A 5 -8.84 -13.43 -8.08
N SER A 6 -8.20 -12.52 -8.78
CA SER A 6 -7.51 -12.84 -10.02
C SER A 6 -6.03 -13.04 -9.72
N GLU A 7 -5.47 -14.10 -10.22
CA GLU A 7 -4.03 -14.34 -10.19
C GLU A 7 -3.31 -13.11 -10.73
N MET A 8 -2.74 -12.31 -9.83
CA MET A 8 -1.92 -11.17 -10.21
C MET A 8 -0.56 -11.72 -10.63
N CYS A 9 -0.43 -12.00 -11.91
CA CYS A 9 0.81 -12.44 -12.53
C CYS A 9 1.46 -11.23 -13.17
N ILE A 10 2.68 -10.91 -12.78
CA ILE A 10 3.33 -9.69 -13.25
C ILE A 10 4.29 -9.95 -14.43
N ARG A 11 4.99 -11.05 -14.41
CA ARG A 11 5.89 -11.47 -15.47
C ARG A 11 5.83 -13.00 -15.56
N ASP A 12 5.66 -13.57 -16.72
CA ASP A 12 5.72 -15.00 -16.97
C ASP A 12 4.87 -15.91 -16.05
N SER A 13 3.73 -15.42 -15.53
CA SER A 13 2.77 -16.16 -14.69
C SER A 13 3.15 -16.34 -13.21
N ASP A 14 4.15 -15.66 -12.68
CA ASP A 14 4.50 -15.79 -11.27
C ASP A 14 3.53 -15.02 -10.37
N LYS A 15 3.05 -15.71 -9.32
CA LYS A 15 2.13 -15.16 -8.32
C LYS A 15 2.85 -14.12 -7.46
N ILE A 16 2.21 -12.98 -7.21
CA ILE A 16 2.69 -12.01 -6.21
C ILE A 16 2.73 -12.67 -4.83
N THR A 17 3.84 -12.51 -4.14
CA THR A 17 4.09 -13.04 -2.80
C THR A 17 4.32 -11.95 -1.75
N ASP A 18 4.74 -10.76 -2.18
CA ASP A 18 5.19 -9.71 -1.27
C ASP A 18 4.56 -8.35 -1.62
N VAL A 19 4.17 -7.61 -0.59
CA VAL A 19 3.65 -6.24 -0.66
C VAL A 19 4.48 -5.36 0.24
N VAL A 20 5.05 -4.28 -0.30
CA VAL A 20 5.82 -3.29 0.44
C VAL A 20 5.08 -1.97 0.44
N ASN A 21 4.54 -1.57 1.58
CA ASN A 21 3.87 -0.28 1.79
C ASN A 21 4.90 0.78 2.18
N ILE A 22 5.02 1.82 1.37
CA ILE A 22 5.94 2.94 1.58
C ILE A 22 5.13 4.19 1.91
N GLY A 23 5.16 4.62 3.16
CA GLY A 23 4.39 5.78 3.63
C GLY A 23 4.81 6.15 5.04
N ILE A 24 4.48 7.36 5.50
CA ILE A 24 4.82 7.85 6.84
C ILE A 24 3.58 8.37 7.58
N GLY A 25 3.60 8.36 8.89
CA GLY A 25 2.51 8.84 9.73
C GLY A 25 1.22 8.06 9.51
N GLY A 26 0.14 8.74 9.11
CA GLY A 26 -1.16 8.10 8.85
C GLY A 26 -1.17 7.11 7.69
N SER A 27 -0.20 7.21 6.80
CA SER A 27 -0.01 6.28 5.68
C SER A 27 0.74 4.99 6.06
N ASP A 28 1.23 4.90 7.28
CA ASP A 28 1.99 3.77 7.83
C ASP A 28 1.32 3.20 9.09
N LEU A 29 1.21 4.01 10.16
CA LEU A 29 0.89 3.54 11.51
C LEU A 29 -0.45 2.81 11.61
N GLY A 30 -1.51 3.33 10.96
CA GLY A 30 -2.82 2.69 10.96
C GLY A 30 -2.79 1.34 10.26
N PRO A 31 -2.36 1.29 9.00
CA PRO A 31 -2.24 0.03 8.25
C PRO A 31 -1.34 -1.00 8.94
N SER A 32 -0.14 -0.63 9.39
CA SER A 32 0.79 -1.56 10.04
C SER A 32 0.21 -2.13 11.34
N MET A 33 -0.41 -1.28 12.17
CA MET A 33 -1.09 -1.71 13.39
C MET A 33 -2.19 -2.75 13.11
N VAL A 34 -3.04 -2.50 12.10
CA VAL A 34 -4.15 -3.41 11.78
C VAL A 34 -3.64 -4.73 11.22
N VAL A 35 -2.66 -4.69 10.31
CA VAL A 35 -2.04 -5.90 9.74
C VAL A 35 -1.41 -6.77 10.82
N GLU A 36 -0.70 -6.17 11.78
CA GLU A 36 -0.11 -6.87 12.92
C GLU A 36 -1.18 -7.46 13.85
N SER A 37 -2.18 -6.64 14.24
CA SER A 37 -3.23 -7.04 15.17
C SER A 37 -4.13 -8.15 14.61
N LEU A 38 -4.36 -8.16 13.29
CA LEU A 38 -5.21 -9.12 12.60
C LEU A 38 -4.40 -10.19 11.84
N SER A 39 -3.15 -10.41 12.25
CA SER A 39 -2.22 -11.36 11.60
C SER A 39 -2.76 -12.79 11.49
N HIS A 40 -3.70 -13.20 12.36
CA HIS A 40 -4.36 -14.49 12.29
C HIS A 40 -5.34 -14.66 11.09
N TYR A 41 -5.69 -13.56 10.41
CA TYR A 41 -6.45 -13.57 9.15
C TYR A 41 -5.56 -13.42 7.91
N LYS A 42 -4.23 -13.39 8.08
CA LYS A 42 -3.28 -13.13 7.00
C LYS A 42 -3.52 -14.08 5.81
N THR A 43 -3.49 -13.49 4.61
CA THR A 43 -3.45 -14.23 3.34
C THR A 43 -2.05 -14.85 3.12
N ASP A 44 -1.81 -15.43 1.95
CA ASP A 44 -0.47 -15.92 1.56
C ASP A 44 0.53 -14.79 1.27
N LEU A 45 0.08 -13.50 1.25
CA LEU A 45 0.95 -12.35 0.98
C LEU A 45 1.73 -11.93 2.23
N ASN A 46 3.03 -11.72 2.06
CA ASN A 46 3.84 -11.04 3.06
C ASN A 46 3.69 -9.53 2.89
N THR A 47 3.42 -8.82 3.97
CA THR A 47 3.27 -7.35 3.94
C THR A 47 4.33 -6.71 4.80
N TYR A 48 5.07 -5.76 4.23
CA TYR A 48 6.13 -5.00 4.86
C TYR A 48 5.80 -3.51 4.84
N PHE A 49 6.26 -2.78 5.83
CA PHE A 49 6.04 -1.34 5.96
C PHE A 49 7.37 -0.61 6.04
N ILE A 50 7.56 0.42 5.20
CA ILE A 50 8.73 1.29 5.20
C ILE A 50 8.25 2.72 5.44
N SER A 51 8.67 3.33 6.55
CA SER A 51 8.18 4.61 7.04
C SER A 51 9.26 5.68 7.04
N ASN A 52 10.12 5.68 8.02
CA ASN A 52 11.18 6.69 8.15
C ASN A 52 12.26 6.53 7.07
N VAL A 53 13.03 7.61 6.83
CA VAL A 53 14.23 7.55 5.99
C VAL A 53 15.33 6.88 6.79
N ASP A 54 15.37 5.57 6.70
CA ASP A 54 16.33 4.68 7.34
C ASP A 54 16.80 3.65 6.32
N GLY A 55 18.06 3.80 5.91
CA GLY A 55 18.66 2.92 4.89
C GLY A 55 18.81 1.48 5.37
N ASP A 56 19.03 1.24 6.65
CA ASP A 56 19.19 -0.11 7.20
C ASP A 56 17.83 -0.84 7.20
N HIS A 57 16.77 -0.16 7.65
CA HIS A 57 15.41 -0.72 7.60
C HIS A 57 14.95 -1.00 6.16
N LEU A 58 15.18 -0.06 5.24
CA LEU A 58 14.88 -0.26 3.82
C LEU A 58 15.63 -1.49 3.26
N ASN A 59 16.93 -1.58 3.49
CA ASN A 59 17.75 -2.70 3.03
C ASN A 59 17.33 -4.03 3.67
N GLU A 60 16.95 -4.04 4.94
CA GLU A 60 16.41 -5.23 5.60
C GLU A 60 15.16 -5.73 4.91
N VAL A 61 14.20 -4.85 4.58
CA VAL A 61 12.97 -5.23 3.86
C VAL A 61 13.32 -5.72 2.45
N LEU A 62 14.12 -4.97 1.69
CA LEU A 62 14.47 -5.32 0.31
C LEU A 62 15.28 -6.63 0.21
N SER A 63 15.98 -7.03 1.27
CA SER A 63 16.69 -8.32 1.31
C SER A 63 15.76 -9.53 1.47
N LYS A 64 14.52 -9.32 1.92
CA LYS A 64 13.52 -10.37 2.17
C LYS A 64 12.60 -10.63 0.99
N VAL A 65 12.57 -9.73 0.00
CA VAL A 65 11.61 -9.77 -1.09
C VAL A 65 12.29 -10.02 -2.43
N ASN A 66 11.54 -10.61 -3.36
CA ASN A 66 11.98 -10.81 -4.75
C ASN A 66 11.32 -9.75 -5.64
N PRO A 67 12.10 -8.97 -6.44
CA PRO A 67 11.54 -7.94 -7.32
C PRO A 67 10.47 -8.46 -8.29
N GLU A 68 10.59 -9.71 -8.76
CA GLU A 68 9.67 -10.29 -9.73
C GLU A 68 8.28 -10.60 -9.14
N THR A 69 8.18 -10.76 -7.82
CA THR A 69 6.93 -11.13 -7.12
C THR A 69 6.50 -10.11 -6.08
N THR A 70 7.07 -8.89 -6.11
CA THR A 70 6.81 -7.83 -5.15
C THR A 70 6.02 -6.68 -5.77
N ILE A 71 5.02 -6.18 -5.02
CA ILE A 71 4.32 -4.92 -5.29
C ILE A 71 4.75 -3.87 -4.26
N PHE A 72 5.06 -2.67 -4.76
CA PHE A 72 5.33 -1.49 -3.95
C PHE A 72 4.11 -0.56 -3.98
N ILE A 73 3.57 -0.22 -2.81
CA ILE A 73 2.46 0.73 -2.65
C ILE A 73 3.03 2.02 -2.06
N ILE A 74 3.08 3.07 -2.89
CA ILE A 74 3.54 4.40 -2.47
C ILE A 74 2.34 5.18 -1.96
N VAL A 75 2.28 5.41 -0.64
CA VAL A 75 1.15 6.08 0.03
C VAL A 75 1.55 7.48 0.44
N SER A 76 1.15 8.47 -0.36
CA SER A 76 1.43 9.88 -0.10
C SER A 76 0.32 10.78 -0.62
N LYS A 77 -0.39 11.49 0.25
CA LYS A 77 -1.53 12.33 -0.14
C LYS A 77 -1.17 13.33 -1.23
N THR A 78 -0.10 14.07 -1.06
CA THR A 78 0.35 15.12 -2.00
C THR A 78 1.34 14.62 -3.05
N PHE A 79 1.83 13.40 -2.87
CA PHE A 79 2.93 12.82 -3.65
C PHE A 79 4.18 13.73 -3.68
N THR A 80 4.46 14.37 -2.51
CA THR A 80 5.59 15.29 -2.31
C THR A 80 6.30 15.06 -0.98
N THR A 81 5.83 14.11 -0.17
CA THR A 81 6.43 13.81 1.13
C THR A 81 7.85 13.28 0.93
N ILE A 82 8.83 14.02 1.43
CA ILE A 82 10.25 13.76 1.16
C ILE A 82 10.67 12.37 1.61
N GLU A 83 10.26 11.96 2.81
CA GLU A 83 10.57 10.65 3.39
C GLU A 83 10.03 9.50 2.52
N THR A 84 8.76 9.61 2.14
CA THR A 84 8.10 8.60 1.30
C THR A 84 8.76 8.51 -0.08
N LEU A 85 9.03 9.65 -0.72
CA LEU A 85 9.64 9.65 -2.06
C LEU A 85 11.11 9.22 -2.02
N THR A 86 11.86 9.52 -0.96
CA THR A 86 13.24 9.04 -0.80
C THR A 86 13.28 7.51 -0.72
N ASN A 87 12.41 6.92 0.11
CA ASN A 87 12.29 5.47 0.22
C ASN A 87 11.78 4.84 -1.09
N ALA A 88 10.77 5.44 -1.73
CA ALA A 88 10.24 4.97 -3.00
C ALA A 88 11.30 5.00 -4.13
N ASN A 89 12.09 6.06 -4.23
CA ASN A 89 13.18 6.16 -5.20
C ASN A 89 14.27 5.12 -4.95
N SER A 90 14.59 4.85 -3.69
CA SER A 90 15.56 3.83 -3.32
C SER A 90 15.05 2.42 -3.66
N ALA A 91 13.79 2.13 -3.36
CA ALA A 91 13.12 0.87 -3.74
C ALA A 91 13.06 0.70 -5.27
N ARG A 92 12.71 1.78 -6.01
CA ARG A 92 12.71 1.79 -7.48
C ARG A 92 14.10 1.52 -8.05
N SER A 93 15.13 2.17 -7.50
CA SER A 93 16.51 1.95 -7.93
C SER A 93 16.99 0.52 -7.66
N TRP A 94 16.54 -0.08 -6.56
CA TRP A 94 16.80 -1.49 -6.27
C TRP A 94 16.08 -2.41 -7.26
N PHE A 95 14.80 -2.16 -7.53
CA PHE A 95 13.98 -2.92 -8.46
C PHE A 95 14.55 -2.92 -9.87
N LEU A 96 14.99 -1.74 -10.36
CA LEU A 96 15.57 -1.57 -11.69
C LEU A 96 16.95 -2.23 -11.89
N LYS A 97 17.57 -2.80 -10.87
CA LYS A 97 18.76 -3.64 -11.04
C LYS A 97 18.47 -4.97 -11.74
N SER A 98 17.23 -5.44 -11.67
CA SER A 98 16.77 -6.72 -12.24
C SER A 98 15.57 -6.59 -13.19
N ALA A 99 14.97 -5.42 -13.29
CA ALA A 99 13.79 -5.12 -14.11
C ALA A 99 14.02 -3.89 -15.01
N SER A 100 13.10 -3.63 -15.93
CA SER A 100 13.11 -2.47 -16.82
C SER A 100 12.14 -1.38 -16.36
N GLU A 101 12.27 -0.17 -16.91
CA GLU A 101 11.32 0.93 -16.66
C GLU A 101 9.87 0.56 -17.06
N ASN A 102 9.67 -0.28 -18.06
CA ASN A 102 8.35 -0.75 -18.47
C ASN A 102 7.68 -1.63 -17.41
N ASP A 103 8.44 -2.26 -16.53
CA ASP A 103 7.94 -3.12 -15.48
C ASP A 103 7.46 -2.31 -14.26
N ILE A 104 7.86 -1.03 -14.13
CA ILE A 104 7.39 -0.14 -13.06
C ILE A 104 5.86 -0.08 -13.03
N SER A 105 5.21 0.04 -14.19
CA SER A 105 3.75 0.10 -14.28
C SER A 105 3.03 -1.15 -13.76
N LYS A 106 3.74 -2.26 -13.59
CA LYS A 106 3.18 -3.53 -13.11
C LYS A 106 3.42 -3.76 -11.61
N HIS A 107 4.49 -3.17 -11.07
CA HIS A 107 4.95 -3.42 -9.71
C HIS A 107 4.73 -2.25 -8.76
N PHE A 108 4.47 -1.04 -9.27
CA PHE A 108 4.28 0.14 -8.46
C PHE A 108 2.84 0.64 -8.51
N ILE A 109 2.28 0.85 -7.33
CA ILE A 109 0.94 1.35 -7.09
C ILE A 109 1.06 2.67 -6.31
N ALA A 110 0.23 3.65 -6.60
CA ALA A 110 0.13 4.86 -5.81
C ALA A 110 -1.21 4.95 -5.08
N VAL A 111 -1.17 5.44 -3.85
CA VAL A 111 -2.34 5.91 -3.11
C VAL A 111 -2.13 7.41 -2.85
N SER A 112 -2.83 8.26 -3.60
CA SER A 112 -2.59 9.71 -3.59
C SER A 112 -3.81 10.51 -4.03
N SER A 113 -3.91 11.76 -3.58
CA SER A 113 -4.82 12.76 -4.17
C SER A 113 -4.20 13.46 -5.40
N ASN A 114 -2.88 13.37 -5.57
CA ASN A 114 -2.16 13.98 -6.68
C ASN A 114 -1.85 12.96 -7.77
N VAL A 115 -2.84 12.70 -8.62
CA VAL A 115 -2.75 11.72 -9.72
C VAL A 115 -1.69 12.11 -10.73
N GLU A 116 -1.56 13.40 -11.05
CA GLU A 116 -0.61 13.91 -12.04
C GLU A 116 0.84 13.57 -11.64
N LYS A 117 1.23 13.85 -10.39
CA LYS A 117 2.57 13.53 -9.91
C LYS A 117 2.85 12.02 -9.84
N ALA A 118 1.85 11.21 -9.54
CA ALA A 118 2.01 9.77 -9.56
C ALA A 118 2.25 9.24 -11.00
N ILE A 119 1.58 9.81 -12.00
CA ILE A 119 1.81 9.51 -13.42
C ILE A 119 3.20 10.00 -13.85
N GLU A 120 3.61 11.21 -13.46
CA GLU A 120 4.96 11.74 -13.73
C GLU A 120 6.07 10.85 -13.13
N TYR A 121 5.79 10.20 -11.99
CA TYR A 121 6.71 9.24 -11.36
C TYR A 121 6.85 7.94 -12.18
N GLY A 122 5.92 7.65 -13.09
CA GLY A 122 5.91 6.46 -13.96
C GLY A 122 4.88 5.40 -13.55
N ILE A 123 3.96 5.71 -12.63
CA ILE A 123 2.90 4.80 -12.23
C ILE A 123 1.75 4.89 -13.24
N SER A 124 1.27 3.74 -13.72
CA SER A 124 0.11 3.69 -14.62
C SER A 124 -1.13 4.26 -13.94
N SER A 125 -1.95 5.01 -14.68
CA SER A 125 -3.19 5.61 -14.15
C SER A 125 -4.18 4.58 -13.58
N GLU A 126 -4.16 3.36 -14.08
CA GLU A 126 -4.98 2.25 -13.58
C GLU A 126 -4.51 1.70 -12.22
N ASN A 127 -3.25 1.98 -11.85
CA ASN A 127 -2.64 1.60 -10.58
C ASN A 127 -2.61 2.76 -9.56
N ILE A 128 -3.38 3.82 -9.80
CA ILE A 128 -3.50 4.94 -8.87
C ILE A 128 -4.84 4.87 -8.16
N PHE A 129 -4.80 4.67 -6.85
CA PHE A 129 -5.96 4.68 -5.97
C PHE A 129 -6.14 6.09 -5.40
N PRO A 130 -7.22 6.80 -5.75
CA PRO A 130 -7.40 8.18 -5.34
C PRO A 130 -7.64 8.29 -3.84
N MET A 131 -7.08 9.33 -3.26
CA MET A 131 -7.29 9.75 -1.88
C MET A 131 -8.06 11.07 -1.87
N TRP A 132 -9.16 11.13 -1.13
CA TRP A 132 -10.00 12.33 -1.06
C TRP A 132 -9.40 13.39 -0.13
N ASP A 133 -9.73 14.66 -0.32
CA ASP A 133 -9.19 15.79 0.46
C ASP A 133 -9.46 15.69 1.97
N TRP A 134 -10.60 15.11 2.33
CA TRP A 134 -10.99 14.90 3.73
C TRP A 134 -10.26 13.72 4.41
N VAL A 135 -9.56 12.89 3.65
CA VAL A 135 -8.74 11.80 4.20
C VAL A 135 -7.43 12.35 4.74
N GLY A 136 -7.07 12.00 5.96
CA GLY A 136 -5.80 12.41 6.55
C GLY A 136 -5.54 11.85 7.95
N GLY A 137 -4.28 11.84 8.35
CA GLY A 137 -3.82 11.42 9.67
C GLY A 137 -4.28 10.01 10.04
N ARG A 138 -4.59 9.81 11.31
CA ARG A 138 -4.98 8.49 11.87
C ARG A 138 -6.30 7.93 11.31
N PHE A 139 -7.13 8.73 10.65
CA PHE A 139 -8.39 8.28 10.03
C PHE A 139 -8.19 7.74 8.60
N SER A 140 -6.99 7.80 8.06
CA SER A 140 -6.68 7.40 6.67
C SER A 140 -6.91 5.92 6.41
N LEU A 141 -6.74 5.06 7.41
CA LEU A 141 -6.85 3.59 7.25
C LEU A 141 -8.23 3.13 6.73
N TRP A 142 -9.29 3.96 6.91
CA TRP A 142 -10.64 3.69 6.40
C TRP A 142 -10.83 3.98 4.91
N SER A 143 -9.82 4.52 4.25
CA SER A 143 -9.82 4.91 2.84
C SER A 143 -8.98 3.97 1.98
N SER A 144 -8.62 4.41 0.77
CA SER A 144 -7.66 3.74 -0.12
C SER A 144 -6.29 3.46 0.52
N VAL A 145 -5.92 4.19 1.59
CA VAL A 145 -4.73 3.91 2.42
C VAL A 145 -4.79 2.50 3.03
N GLY A 146 -5.98 1.96 3.27
CA GLY A 146 -6.20 0.59 3.73
C GLY A 146 -5.94 -0.50 2.69
N LEU A 147 -5.45 -0.18 1.49
CA LEU A 147 -5.15 -1.16 0.44
C LEU A 147 -4.20 -2.26 0.93
N SER A 148 -3.14 -1.89 1.65
CA SER A 148 -2.20 -2.86 2.23
C SER A 148 -2.86 -3.76 3.27
N ILE A 149 -3.84 -3.26 4.04
CA ILE A 149 -4.65 -4.07 4.96
C ILE A 149 -5.47 -5.07 4.16
N SER A 150 -6.22 -4.58 3.16
CA SER A 150 -7.08 -5.43 2.32
C SER A 150 -6.33 -6.55 1.62
N LEU A 151 -5.11 -6.29 1.17
CA LEU A 151 -4.24 -7.30 0.57
C LEU A 151 -3.72 -8.31 1.62
N SER A 152 -3.39 -7.83 2.82
CA SER A 152 -2.81 -8.66 3.88
C SER A 152 -3.82 -9.62 4.53
N ILE A 153 -5.04 -9.14 4.87
CA ILE A 153 -6.05 -9.94 5.58
C ILE A 153 -7.22 -10.40 4.69
N GLY A 154 -7.20 -10.01 3.43
CA GLY A 154 -8.27 -10.26 2.46
C GLY A 154 -9.35 -9.17 2.51
N TYR A 155 -9.97 -8.95 1.33
CA TYR A 155 -10.99 -7.91 1.15
C TYR A 155 -12.20 -8.08 2.09
N GLU A 156 -12.67 -9.30 2.28
CA GLU A 156 -13.84 -9.57 3.13
C GLU A 156 -13.59 -9.14 4.57
N LYS A 157 -12.43 -9.47 5.14
CA LYS A 157 -12.06 -9.09 6.51
C LYS A 157 -11.81 -7.59 6.65
N PHE A 158 -11.26 -6.96 5.63
CA PHE A 158 -11.15 -5.51 5.60
C PHE A 158 -12.53 -4.84 5.52
N HIS A 159 -13.46 -5.39 4.74
CA HIS A 159 -14.84 -4.89 4.68
C HIS A 159 -15.56 -5.04 6.04
N GLU A 160 -15.42 -6.18 6.73
CA GLU A 160 -15.96 -6.37 8.09
C GLU A 160 -15.41 -5.33 9.08
N LEU A 161 -14.12 -4.98 8.96
CA LEU A 161 -13.49 -3.91 9.75
C LEU A 161 -14.15 -2.55 9.49
N LEU A 162 -14.41 -2.22 8.22
CA LEU A 162 -15.10 -0.97 7.83
C LEU A 162 -16.55 -0.95 8.34
N GLU A 163 -17.26 -2.07 8.27
CA GLU A 163 -18.62 -2.21 8.80
C GLU A 163 -18.65 -2.02 10.32
N GLY A 164 -17.66 -2.56 11.04
CA GLY A 164 -17.52 -2.34 12.49
C GLY A 164 -17.36 -0.85 12.84
N ALA A 165 -16.53 -0.13 12.10
CA ALA A 165 -16.36 1.32 12.26
C ALA A 165 -17.67 2.08 11.97
N ARG A 166 -18.36 1.73 10.89
CA ARG A 166 -19.66 2.31 10.53
C ARG A 166 -20.71 2.09 11.61
N ASN A 167 -20.77 0.89 12.16
CA ASN A 167 -21.73 0.56 13.23
C ASN A 167 -21.47 1.41 14.48
N MET A 168 -20.20 1.70 14.79
CA MET A 168 -19.87 2.61 15.89
C MET A 168 -20.30 4.05 15.60
N ASP A 169 -20.07 4.55 14.36
CA ASP A 169 -20.54 5.87 13.95
C ASP A 169 -22.07 6.00 14.07
N MET A 170 -22.81 4.98 13.67
CA MET A 170 -24.26 4.95 13.80
C MET A 170 -24.72 4.92 15.25
N HIS A 171 -23.98 4.19 16.10
CA HIS A 171 -24.25 4.15 17.54
C HIS A 171 -24.14 5.55 18.17
N PHE A 172 -23.05 6.27 17.88
CA PHE A 172 -22.86 7.64 18.39
C PHE A 172 -23.93 8.63 17.91
N ARG A 173 -24.39 8.49 16.67
CA ARG A 173 -25.42 9.39 16.12
C ARG A 173 -26.81 9.13 16.66
N ASN A 174 -27.12 7.90 17.07
CA ASN A 174 -28.46 7.50 17.48
C ASN A 174 -28.70 7.59 19.00
N ASN A 175 -27.65 7.86 19.78
CA ASN A 175 -27.73 7.97 21.25
C ASN A 175 -27.67 9.43 21.75
N GLU A 176 -27.94 10.40 20.88
CA GLU A 176 -28.32 11.76 21.22
C GLU A 176 -29.87 11.85 21.24
#